data_76c67b153cc1f6f6c8d003f8a8d35d20
#
_entry.id   76c67b153cc1f6f6c8d003f8a8d35d20
#
_cell.length_a   1.000
_cell.length_b   1.000
_cell.length_c   1.000
_cell.angle_alpha   90.00
_cell.angle_beta   90.00
_cell.angle_gamma   90.00
#
_symmetry.space_group_name_H-M   'P 1'
#
loop_
_entity.id
_entity.type
_entity.pdbx_description
1 polymer ?
#
loop_
_entity_poly.entity_id
_entity_poly.type
_entity_poly.pdbx_seq_one_letter_code
_entity_poly.pdbx_strand_id
1 'polypeptide(L)'
;MTQYEVNFLYLVSEISNGTIIKINQTGTGFTLIPGTITNNYGDELIFECDKSRCITYYAEGLIPICLYGKESLHIKLKGITNNLIDNSVDSFKMSTCVLLQKLIIGDKVEFKINKRGVLPNGIGEIEFKIPIITGLAPFDWLNEGKIKRVRGIAFTSKLPASFTTQMVDTCRGVLNNFLPDVWISVDNYKDKELDKISPGYGISITAETKEGFALSTDLMNDKEDLTNNANDISRECSIKFLNDIYKSGCVNIHNQGLFLFLMALSEKNYVSYMKIGKISEHTKQILRLIYKLFGVKFNIRECDEYDKEESEDENINDEEEEKEEEEEDDDEDESNNFENEKMNKEELPIPYKQFMFSCIGIGLKNVARIEL
;
A
#
# COMPACT_ATOMS: atom_id res chain seq x y z
N MET A 1 -8.59 -10.56 23.51
CA MET A 1 -8.06 -9.34 22.86
C MET A 1 -6.58 -9.23 23.21
N THR A 2 -5.79 -8.90 22.23
CA THR A 2 -4.35 -8.66 22.38
C THR A 2 -4.09 -7.22 22.83
N GLN A 3 -2.86 -6.93 23.29
CA GLN A 3 -2.50 -5.60 23.79
C GLN A 3 -2.61 -4.53 22.70
N TYR A 4 -2.21 -4.82 21.46
CA TYR A 4 -2.32 -3.86 20.36
C TYR A 4 -3.78 -3.58 19.97
N GLU A 5 -4.70 -4.56 20.07
CA GLU A 5 -6.12 -4.34 19.82
C GLU A 5 -6.74 -3.41 20.88
N VAL A 6 -6.39 -3.61 22.15
CA VAL A 6 -6.81 -2.72 23.24
C VAL A 6 -6.25 -1.31 23.04
N ASN A 7 -4.98 -1.20 22.65
CA ASN A 7 -4.32 0.08 22.38
C ASN A 7 -4.97 0.80 21.19
N PHE A 8 -5.40 0.06 20.12
CA PHE A 8 -6.15 0.64 19.02
C PHE A 8 -7.53 1.15 19.46
N LEU A 9 -8.26 0.41 20.29
CA LEU A 9 -9.54 0.88 20.83
C LEU A 9 -9.37 2.15 21.71
N TYR A 10 -8.27 2.24 22.45
CA TYR A 10 -7.93 3.44 23.19
C TYR A 10 -7.67 4.63 22.25
N LEU A 11 -6.94 4.41 21.14
CA LEU A 11 -6.74 5.43 20.11
C LEU A 11 -8.07 5.92 19.53
N VAL A 12 -9.02 5.02 19.27
CA VAL A 12 -10.36 5.39 18.78
C VAL A 12 -11.10 6.27 19.81
N SER A 13 -10.93 6.02 21.10
CA SER A 13 -11.52 6.87 22.13
C SER A 13 -10.88 8.27 22.18
N GLU A 14 -9.58 8.39 21.93
CA GLU A 14 -8.85 9.68 21.91
C GLU A 14 -9.26 10.58 20.75
N ILE A 15 -9.53 10.02 19.57
CA ILE A 15 -9.98 10.80 18.40
C ILE A 15 -11.48 11.10 18.38
N SER A 16 -12.22 10.61 19.36
CA SER A 16 -13.67 10.75 19.44
C SER A 16 -14.12 11.38 20.77
N ASN A 17 -15.20 12.14 20.70
CA ASN A 17 -15.82 12.73 21.90
C ASN A 17 -17.07 11.95 22.30
N GLY A 18 -17.09 11.47 23.55
CA GLY A 18 -18.20 10.72 24.12
C GLY A 18 -18.24 9.25 23.77
N THR A 19 -17.22 8.68 23.14
CA THR A 19 -17.11 7.23 22.92
C THR A 19 -16.85 6.52 24.24
N ILE A 20 -17.65 5.48 24.53
CA ILE A 20 -17.48 4.63 25.71
C ILE A 20 -17.16 3.21 25.24
N ILE A 21 -16.02 2.68 25.68
CA ILE A 21 -15.57 1.32 25.39
C ILE A 21 -15.48 0.55 26.71
N LYS A 22 -16.20 -0.57 26.79
CA LYS A 22 -16.17 -1.47 27.96
C LYS A 22 -15.72 -2.84 27.51
N ILE A 23 -14.56 -3.27 27.97
CA ILE A 23 -14.01 -4.60 27.73
C ILE A 23 -14.47 -5.51 28.86
N ASN A 24 -14.90 -6.73 28.54
CA ASN A 24 -15.28 -7.74 29.55
C ASN A 24 -14.06 -8.26 30.33
N GLN A 25 -14.28 -8.86 31.47
CA GLN A 25 -13.20 -9.36 32.35
C GLN A 25 -12.33 -10.43 31.68
N THR A 26 -12.88 -11.19 30.76
CA THR A 26 -12.16 -12.25 30.04
C THR A 26 -11.40 -11.74 28.79
N GLY A 27 -11.57 -10.48 28.40
CA GLY A 27 -10.97 -9.92 27.21
C GLY A 27 -11.44 -10.55 25.89
N THR A 28 -12.59 -11.26 25.90
CA THR A 28 -13.14 -11.94 24.72
C THR A 28 -14.16 -11.12 23.96
N GLY A 29 -14.61 -10.01 24.54
CA GLY A 29 -15.59 -9.12 23.91
C GLY A 29 -15.54 -7.72 24.49
N PHE A 30 -16.09 -6.79 23.74
CA PHE A 30 -16.24 -5.40 24.19
C PHE A 30 -17.58 -4.83 23.77
N THR A 31 -18.03 -3.82 24.49
CA THR A 31 -19.20 -3.00 24.15
C THR A 31 -18.72 -1.63 23.75
N LEU A 32 -19.10 -1.19 22.56
CA LEU A 32 -18.80 0.13 22.03
C LEU A 32 -20.08 0.97 21.98
N ILE A 33 -20.09 2.11 22.65
CA ILE A 33 -21.09 3.16 22.49
C ILE A 33 -20.38 4.28 21.70
N PRO A 34 -20.70 4.46 20.41
CA PRO A 34 -19.97 5.41 19.57
C PRO A 34 -20.28 6.85 19.98
N GLY A 35 -19.25 7.68 20.03
CA GLY A 35 -19.35 9.13 20.13
C GLY A 35 -19.14 9.79 18.75
N THR A 36 -18.91 11.07 18.77
CA THR A 36 -18.61 11.86 17.56
C THR A 36 -17.12 11.82 17.27
N ILE A 37 -16.73 11.50 16.04
CA ILE A 37 -15.33 11.56 15.62
C ILE A 37 -14.96 13.01 15.38
N THR A 38 -14.20 13.60 16.31
CA THR A 38 -13.79 15.01 16.30
C THR A 38 -12.39 15.21 15.75
N ASN A 39 -11.62 14.12 15.61
CA ASN A 39 -10.21 14.16 15.17
C ASN A 39 -9.38 15.19 15.97
N ASN A 40 -9.69 15.30 17.26
CA ASN A 40 -9.01 16.20 18.21
C ASN A 40 -9.07 17.70 17.82
N TYR A 41 -10.15 18.13 17.15
CA TYR A 41 -10.40 19.51 16.73
C TYR A 41 -9.26 20.16 15.92
N GLY A 42 -8.56 19.36 15.11
CA GLY A 42 -7.46 19.84 14.27
C GLY A 42 -6.12 20.01 14.99
N ASP A 43 -6.07 19.87 16.30
CA ASP A 43 -4.81 19.86 17.06
C ASP A 43 -4.00 18.59 16.78
N GLU A 44 -2.67 18.70 16.93
CA GLU A 44 -1.78 17.58 16.75
C GLU A 44 -1.92 16.59 17.93
N LEU A 45 -2.42 15.39 17.65
CA LEU A 45 -2.48 14.30 18.61
C LEU A 45 -1.17 13.49 18.58
N ILE A 46 -0.62 13.17 19.74
CA ILE A 46 0.55 12.30 19.86
C ILE A 46 0.12 11.00 20.54
N PHE A 47 0.33 9.86 19.86
CA PHE A 47 -0.09 8.56 20.34
C PHE A 47 1.05 7.55 20.31
N GLU A 48 1.21 6.78 21.40
CA GLU A 48 2.19 5.71 21.50
C GLU A 48 1.54 4.36 21.15
N CYS A 49 1.99 3.78 20.03
CA CYS A 49 1.53 2.48 19.56
C CYS A 49 2.19 1.34 20.33
N ASP A 50 1.47 0.23 20.50
CA ASP A 50 2.04 -1.00 21.04
C ASP A 50 3.13 -1.56 20.10
N LYS A 51 4.22 -2.06 20.70
CA LYS A 51 5.42 -2.49 19.97
C LYS A 51 5.28 -3.88 19.33
N SER A 52 4.18 -4.57 19.48
CA SER A 52 3.93 -5.86 18.82
C SER A 52 3.48 -5.71 17.36
N ARG A 53 3.04 -4.52 16.96
CA ARG A 53 2.60 -4.20 15.59
C ARG A 53 3.30 -2.94 15.07
N CYS A 54 3.38 -2.83 13.74
CA CYS A 54 3.87 -1.62 13.11
C CYS A 54 2.88 -0.45 13.28
N ILE A 55 3.38 0.78 13.25
CA ILE A 55 2.56 2.00 13.26
C ILE A 55 1.52 2.00 12.12
N THR A 56 1.84 1.36 11.01
CA THR A 56 0.96 1.25 9.83
C THR A 56 -0.33 0.50 10.11
N TYR A 57 -0.34 -0.47 11.05
CA TYR A 57 -1.55 -1.13 11.52
C TYR A 57 -2.55 -0.12 12.08
N TYR A 58 -2.07 0.82 12.89
CA TYR A 58 -2.90 1.90 13.46
C TYR A 58 -3.32 2.90 12.40
N ALA A 59 -2.38 3.30 11.53
CA ALA A 59 -2.66 4.24 10.45
C ALA A 59 -3.72 3.72 9.48
N GLU A 60 -3.65 2.44 9.10
CA GLU A 60 -4.64 1.80 8.22
C GLU A 60 -6.04 1.79 8.86
N GLY A 61 -6.12 1.40 10.14
CA GLY A 61 -7.39 1.39 10.86
C GLY A 61 -8.02 2.77 11.06
N LEU A 62 -7.22 3.84 11.13
CA LEU A 62 -7.71 5.21 11.24
C LEU A 62 -8.34 5.73 9.95
N ILE A 63 -7.92 5.28 8.77
CA ILE A 63 -8.38 5.81 7.48
C ILE A 63 -9.91 5.81 7.37
N PRO A 64 -10.61 4.67 7.45
CA PRO A 64 -12.06 4.65 7.24
C PRO A 64 -12.84 5.40 8.32
N ILE A 65 -12.25 5.55 9.51
CA ILE A 65 -12.89 6.25 10.63
C ILE A 65 -12.76 7.77 10.46
N CYS A 66 -11.55 8.25 10.17
CA CYS A 66 -11.23 9.67 10.17
C CYS A 66 -11.67 10.39 8.88
N LEU A 67 -11.79 9.69 7.76
CA LEU A 67 -12.34 10.25 6.53
C LEU A 67 -13.75 10.81 6.70
N TYR A 68 -14.54 10.24 7.61
CA TYR A 68 -15.91 10.67 7.93
C TYR A 68 -16.00 11.42 9.26
N GLY A 69 -14.89 11.89 9.77
CA GLY A 69 -14.84 12.74 10.98
C GLY A 69 -15.40 14.14 10.76
N LYS A 70 -15.51 14.89 11.83
CA LYS A 70 -15.96 16.28 11.82
C LYS A 70 -14.88 17.24 11.29
N GLU A 71 -13.63 16.97 11.64
CA GLU A 71 -12.45 17.73 11.23
C GLU A 71 -11.36 16.80 10.71
N SER A 72 -10.37 17.32 9.98
CA SER A 72 -9.23 16.54 9.51
C SER A 72 -8.39 16.05 10.69
N LEU A 73 -7.93 14.79 10.62
CA LEU A 73 -7.02 14.26 11.63
C LEU A 73 -5.59 14.73 11.37
N HIS A 74 -4.93 15.19 12.43
CA HIS A 74 -3.49 15.41 12.44
C HIS A 74 -2.88 14.64 13.62
N ILE A 75 -2.18 13.55 13.35
CA ILE A 75 -1.65 12.65 14.37
C ILE A 75 -0.18 12.33 14.18
N LYS A 76 0.55 12.30 15.30
CA LYS A 76 1.87 11.68 15.38
C LYS A 76 1.76 10.31 16.06
N LEU A 77 2.09 9.28 15.33
CA LEU A 77 2.16 7.91 15.84
C LEU A 77 3.61 7.55 16.16
N LYS A 78 3.85 7.04 17.37
CA LYS A 78 5.16 6.59 17.83
C LYS A 78 5.17 5.08 18.03
N GLY A 79 6.21 4.40 17.54
CA GLY A 79 6.31 2.94 17.65
C GLY A 79 7.29 2.32 16.64
N ILE A 80 6.97 1.13 16.19
CA ILE A 80 7.77 0.38 15.21
C ILE A 80 7.37 0.82 13.80
N THR A 81 8.36 1.11 12.95
CA THR A 81 8.14 1.52 11.55
C THR A 81 8.22 0.37 10.56
N ASN A 82 8.89 -0.71 10.92
CA ASN A 82 9.12 -1.85 10.06
C ASN A 82 9.10 -3.14 10.89
N ASN A 83 8.37 -4.15 10.43
CA ASN A 83 8.36 -5.51 10.94
C ASN A 83 8.07 -6.49 9.77
N LEU A 84 7.97 -7.79 10.04
CA LEU A 84 7.63 -8.81 9.03
C LEU A 84 6.13 -9.10 8.92
N ILE A 85 5.30 -8.52 9.77
CA ILE A 85 3.86 -8.82 9.87
C ILE A 85 3.05 -7.80 9.08
N ASP A 86 3.37 -6.52 9.26
CA ASP A 86 2.65 -5.39 8.72
C ASP A 86 3.44 -4.74 7.58
N ASN A 87 2.76 -4.00 6.71
CA ASN A 87 3.44 -3.14 5.73
C ASN A 87 4.37 -2.15 6.43
N SER A 88 5.56 -1.96 5.89
CA SER A 88 6.45 -0.90 6.37
C SER A 88 5.86 0.49 6.15
N VAL A 89 6.34 1.48 6.90
CA VAL A 89 5.94 2.88 6.71
C VAL A 89 6.29 3.41 5.31
N ASP A 90 7.36 2.88 4.69
CA ASP A 90 7.76 3.24 3.33
C ASP A 90 6.75 2.68 2.31
N SER A 91 6.43 1.39 2.39
CA SER A 91 5.42 0.75 1.55
C SER A 91 4.04 1.40 1.72
N PHE A 92 3.66 1.73 2.95
CA PHE A 92 2.41 2.43 3.23
C PHE A 92 2.36 3.82 2.57
N LYS A 93 3.44 4.59 2.69
CA LYS A 93 3.57 5.91 2.06
C LYS A 93 3.52 5.84 0.54
N MET A 94 4.30 4.91 -0.04
CA MET A 94 4.50 4.84 -1.49
C MET A 94 3.37 4.11 -2.23
N SER A 95 2.56 3.31 -1.54
CA SER A 95 1.44 2.57 -2.12
C SER A 95 0.11 3.02 -1.53
N THR A 96 -0.16 2.76 -0.25
CA THR A 96 -1.47 3.01 0.36
C THR A 96 -1.88 4.49 0.28
N CYS A 97 -0.96 5.42 0.61
CA CYS A 97 -1.26 6.85 0.54
C CYS A 97 -1.46 7.34 -0.90
N VAL A 98 -0.74 6.79 -1.88
CA VAL A 98 -0.90 7.11 -3.31
C VAL A 98 -2.29 6.66 -3.80
N LEU A 99 -2.69 5.43 -3.48
CA LEU A 99 -4.01 4.90 -3.83
C LEU A 99 -5.15 5.67 -3.13
N LEU A 100 -4.96 6.06 -1.87
CA LEU A 100 -5.91 6.92 -1.17
C LEU A 100 -6.05 8.30 -1.83
N GLN A 101 -4.93 8.89 -2.27
CA GLN A 101 -4.95 10.17 -2.95
C GLN A 101 -5.69 10.10 -4.29
N LYS A 102 -5.67 8.94 -4.98
CA LYS A 102 -6.45 8.71 -6.20
C LYS A 102 -7.98 8.72 -5.93
N LEU A 103 -8.40 8.34 -4.72
CA LEU A 103 -9.81 8.35 -4.31
C LEU A 103 -10.29 9.70 -3.76
N ILE A 104 -9.39 10.45 -3.13
CA ILE A 104 -9.73 11.69 -2.44
C ILE A 104 -9.42 12.87 -3.36
N ILE A 105 -10.46 13.51 -3.88
CA ILE A 105 -10.33 14.65 -4.79
C ILE A 105 -10.25 15.96 -3.97
N GLY A 106 -9.25 16.77 -4.27
CA GLY A 106 -9.10 18.13 -3.72
C GLY A 106 -8.21 18.23 -2.49
N ASP A 107 -8.40 17.41 -1.49
CA ASP A 107 -7.61 17.45 -0.25
C ASP A 107 -6.45 16.43 -0.32
N LYS A 108 -5.35 16.73 0.40
CA LYS A 108 -4.16 15.88 0.38
C LYS A 108 -4.07 14.97 1.61
N VAL A 109 -3.72 13.70 1.35
CA VAL A 109 -3.25 12.79 2.39
C VAL A 109 -1.75 13.03 2.59
N GLU A 110 -1.35 13.46 3.79
CA GLU A 110 0.06 13.70 4.09
C GLU A 110 0.58 12.63 5.04
N PHE A 111 1.64 11.94 4.63
CA PHE A 111 2.32 10.93 5.44
C PHE A 111 3.81 11.21 5.46
N LYS A 112 4.35 11.55 6.63
CA LYS A 112 5.75 11.91 6.81
C LYS A 112 6.41 11.00 7.83
N ILE A 113 7.55 10.44 7.47
CA ILE A 113 8.38 9.63 8.36
C ILE A 113 9.38 10.58 9.01
N ASN A 114 9.25 10.77 10.33
CA ASN A 114 10.13 11.64 11.10
C ASN A 114 11.32 10.86 11.66
N LYS A 115 11.05 9.66 12.20
CA LYS A 115 12.07 8.78 12.79
C LYS A 115 11.81 7.33 12.45
N ARG A 116 12.86 6.57 12.19
CA ARG A 116 12.78 5.13 12.06
C ARG A 116 12.87 4.43 13.41
N GLY A 117 12.11 3.37 13.58
CA GLY A 117 12.11 2.56 14.78
C GLY A 117 11.91 1.10 14.45
N VAL A 118 12.90 0.28 14.81
CA VAL A 118 12.84 -1.18 14.69
C VAL A 118 12.89 -1.82 16.06
N LEU A 119 12.48 -3.09 16.18
CA LEU A 119 12.57 -3.85 17.42
C LEU A 119 14.02 -3.92 17.92
N PRO A 120 14.24 -4.03 19.25
CA PRO A 120 13.27 -4.08 20.34
C PRO A 120 12.76 -2.71 20.82
N ASN A 121 13.48 -1.60 20.57
CA ASN A 121 13.17 -0.31 21.19
C ASN A 121 11.94 0.39 20.57
N GLY A 122 11.81 0.32 19.23
CA GLY A 122 10.63 0.83 18.54
C GLY A 122 10.37 2.32 18.76
N ILE A 123 11.39 3.18 18.62
CA ILE A 123 11.29 4.63 18.83
C ILE A 123 10.98 5.41 17.55
N GLY A 124 10.38 4.76 16.56
CA GLY A 124 9.96 5.40 15.33
C GLY A 124 8.86 6.43 15.56
N GLU A 125 8.74 7.37 14.63
CA GLU A 125 7.71 8.41 14.65
C GLU A 125 7.29 8.75 13.22
N ILE A 126 5.99 8.77 12.99
CA ILE A 126 5.39 9.29 11.76
C ILE A 126 4.41 10.42 12.08
N GLU A 127 4.22 11.29 11.13
CA GLU A 127 3.16 12.30 11.12
C GLU A 127 2.18 11.94 10.00
N PHE A 128 0.90 11.83 10.35
CA PHE A 128 -0.15 11.43 9.43
C PHE A 128 -1.31 12.40 9.48
N LYS A 129 -1.66 12.98 8.32
CA LYS A 129 -2.82 13.85 8.16
C LYS A 129 -3.81 13.19 7.22
N ILE A 130 -5.03 13.05 7.70
CA ILE A 130 -6.15 12.46 6.95
C ILE A 130 -7.19 13.56 6.77
N PRO A 131 -7.51 13.94 5.52
CA PRO A 131 -8.58 14.89 5.25
C PRO A 131 -9.96 14.27 5.52
N ILE A 132 -10.96 15.10 5.65
CA ILE A 132 -12.37 14.67 5.69
C ILE A 132 -12.98 14.74 4.29
N ILE A 133 -13.87 13.81 4.01
CA ILE A 133 -14.61 13.74 2.74
C ILE A 133 -16.10 13.87 2.97
N THR A 134 -16.85 14.27 1.95
CA THR A 134 -18.32 14.23 1.96
C THR A 134 -18.86 12.85 1.67
N GLY A 135 -18.20 12.10 0.82
CA GLY A 135 -18.49 10.72 0.41
C GLY A 135 -17.45 10.24 -0.58
N LEU A 136 -17.42 8.96 -0.86
CA LEU A 136 -16.53 8.35 -1.84
C LEU A 136 -17.24 8.21 -3.18
N ALA A 137 -16.59 8.65 -4.26
CA ALA A 137 -17.02 8.37 -5.62
C ALA A 137 -16.97 6.87 -5.91
N PRO A 138 -17.68 6.36 -6.91
CA PRO A 138 -17.55 5.00 -7.37
C PRO A 138 -16.12 4.72 -7.83
N PHE A 139 -15.67 3.49 -7.64
CA PHE A 139 -14.36 3.04 -8.10
C PHE A 139 -14.47 2.59 -9.55
N ASP A 140 -13.53 3.02 -10.37
CA ASP A 140 -13.31 2.52 -11.72
C ASP A 140 -11.84 2.10 -11.86
N TRP A 141 -11.52 0.96 -11.23
CA TRP A 141 -10.17 0.42 -11.16
C TRP A 141 -10.10 -0.92 -11.90
N LEU A 142 -10.33 -0.88 -13.21
CA LEU A 142 -10.32 -2.05 -14.08
C LEU A 142 -8.97 -2.27 -14.76
N ASN A 143 -8.31 -1.19 -15.16
CA ASN A 143 -7.03 -1.24 -15.84
C ASN A 143 -5.91 -0.84 -14.88
N GLU A 144 -5.00 -1.75 -14.57
CA GLU A 144 -3.81 -1.47 -13.77
C GLU A 144 -2.76 -0.65 -14.51
N GLY A 145 -2.77 -0.69 -15.85
CA GLY A 145 -1.79 -0.06 -16.71
C GLY A 145 -0.41 -0.72 -16.69
N LYS A 146 0.45 -0.35 -17.63
CA LYS A 146 1.85 -0.80 -17.70
C LYS A 146 2.68 -0.13 -16.60
N ILE A 147 3.71 -0.81 -16.10
CA ILE A 147 4.64 -0.23 -15.12
C ILE A 147 5.44 0.88 -15.80
N LYS A 148 5.33 2.09 -15.23
CA LYS A 148 6.04 3.27 -15.70
C LYS A 148 7.45 3.36 -15.10
N ARG A 149 7.58 3.10 -13.79
CA ARG A 149 8.85 3.23 -13.06
C ARG A 149 8.82 2.45 -11.76
N VAL A 150 10.01 2.16 -11.23
CA VAL A 150 10.18 1.52 -9.91
C VAL A 150 10.93 2.47 -8.99
N ARG A 151 10.41 2.65 -7.81
CA ARG A 151 11.02 3.46 -6.75
C ARG A 151 11.19 2.61 -5.50
N GLY A 152 12.30 2.81 -4.77
CA GLY A 152 12.54 2.06 -3.55
C GLY A 152 13.34 2.85 -2.54
N ILE A 153 13.34 2.34 -1.31
CA ILE A 153 14.12 2.87 -0.20
C ILE A 153 14.81 1.70 0.49
N ALA A 154 16.14 1.71 0.48
CA ALA A 154 16.95 0.84 1.30
C ALA A 154 17.36 1.60 2.56
N PHE A 155 17.02 1.07 3.74
CA PHE A 155 17.33 1.75 5.01
C PHE A 155 18.25 0.93 5.90
N THR A 156 19.04 1.65 6.69
CA THR A 156 19.74 1.09 7.85
C THR A 156 19.50 1.96 9.07
N SER A 157 19.42 1.31 10.23
CA SER A 157 19.35 1.93 11.55
C SER A 157 20.51 1.42 12.38
N LYS A 158 21.36 2.31 12.86
CA LYS A 158 22.54 2.00 13.70
C LYS A 158 23.55 1.02 13.08
N LEU A 159 23.53 0.83 11.77
CA LEU A 159 24.44 -0.06 11.03
C LEU A 159 25.25 0.72 9.98
N PRO A 160 26.37 0.14 9.47
CA PRO A 160 27.16 0.76 8.42
C PRO A 160 26.38 1.00 7.14
N ALA A 161 26.67 2.09 6.43
CA ALA A 161 26.05 2.41 5.13
C ALA A 161 26.37 1.38 4.02
N SER A 162 27.38 0.54 4.20
CA SER A 162 27.69 -0.55 3.27
C SER A 162 26.54 -1.53 3.08
N PHE A 163 25.69 -1.73 4.09
CA PHE A 163 24.49 -2.58 3.98
C PHE A 163 23.49 -2.01 2.96
N THR A 164 23.22 -0.71 3.01
CA THR A 164 22.31 -0.08 2.04
C THR A 164 22.87 -0.09 0.63
N THR A 165 24.18 0.14 0.46
CA THR A 165 24.83 0.07 -0.86
C THR A 165 24.70 -1.33 -1.46
N GLN A 166 25.00 -2.37 -0.69
CA GLN A 166 24.86 -3.77 -1.12
C GLN A 166 23.43 -4.11 -1.50
N MET A 167 22.44 -3.67 -0.71
CA MET A 167 21.03 -3.89 -1.01
C MET A 167 20.61 -3.20 -2.32
N VAL A 168 21.03 -1.96 -2.54
CA VAL A 168 20.73 -1.20 -3.76
C VAL A 168 21.33 -1.87 -4.99
N ASP A 169 22.60 -2.26 -4.93
CA ASP A 169 23.31 -2.88 -6.06
C ASP A 169 22.68 -4.23 -6.43
N THR A 170 22.36 -5.05 -5.43
CA THR A 170 21.71 -6.35 -5.65
C THR A 170 20.29 -6.19 -6.22
N CYS A 171 19.50 -5.27 -5.67
CA CYS A 171 18.16 -5.02 -6.12
C CYS A 171 18.14 -4.54 -7.59
N ARG A 172 19.01 -3.57 -7.94
CA ARG A 172 19.16 -3.09 -9.32
C ARG A 172 19.63 -4.19 -10.25
N GLY A 173 20.57 -5.03 -9.82
CA GLY A 173 21.06 -6.16 -10.61
C GLY A 173 19.97 -7.17 -10.98
N VAL A 174 18.95 -7.32 -10.12
CA VAL A 174 17.79 -8.18 -10.41
C VAL A 174 16.75 -7.43 -11.25
N LEU A 175 16.33 -6.24 -10.82
CA LEU A 175 15.15 -5.56 -11.38
C LEU A 175 15.39 -4.93 -12.76
N ASN A 176 16.59 -4.43 -13.05
CA ASN A 176 16.91 -3.81 -14.35
C ASN A 176 16.78 -4.76 -15.54
N ASN A 177 16.76 -6.09 -15.29
CA ASN A 177 16.55 -7.08 -16.33
C ASN A 177 15.08 -7.20 -16.78
N PHE A 178 14.14 -6.69 -15.97
CA PHE A 178 12.72 -6.92 -16.16
C PHE A 178 11.89 -5.64 -16.20
N LEU A 179 12.37 -4.55 -15.60
CA LEU A 179 11.58 -3.34 -15.36
C LEU A 179 12.35 -2.08 -15.78
N PRO A 180 11.66 -1.09 -16.34
CA PRO A 180 12.26 0.18 -16.71
C PRO A 180 12.45 1.08 -15.47
N ASP A 181 13.35 2.04 -15.59
CA ASP A 181 13.55 3.17 -14.66
C ASP A 181 13.52 2.76 -13.18
N VAL A 182 14.48 1.91 -12.76
CA VAL A 182 14.62 1.45 -11.38
C VAL A 182 15.51 2.41 -10.58
N TRP A 183 14.91 3.11 -9.59
CA TRP A 183 15.63 4.01 -8.70
C TRP A 183 15.38 3.66 -7.23
N ILE A 184 16.46 3.33 -6.51
CA ILE A 184 16.41 3.00 -5.08
C ILE A 184 17.24 4.02 -4.33
N SER A 185 16.60 4.75 -3.44
CA SER A 185 17.21 5.72 -2.54
C SER A 185 17.74 5.04 -1.27
N VAL A 186 18.69 5.69 -0.63
CA VAL A 186 19.35 5.20 0.58
C VAL A 186 18.96 6.09 1.75
N ASP A 187 18.52 5.47 2.84
CA ASP A 187 18.25 6.13 4.11
C ASP A 187 19.07 5.51 5.24
N ASN A 188 20.19 6.16 5.58
CA ASN A 188 21.04 5.76 6.68
C ASN A 188 20.65 6.54 7.93
N TYR A 189 19.68 6.03 8.67
CA TYR A 189 19.14 6.71 9.84
C TYR A 189 20.15 6.76 10.98
N LYS A 190 20.48 7.98 11.41
CA LYS A 190 21.34 8.27 12.57
C LYS A 190 20.66 9.34 13.42
N ASP A 191 20.29 9.00 14.63
CA ASP A 191 19.82 9.97 15.63
C ASP A 191 20.95 10.37 16.57
N LYS A 192 20.77 11.52 17.22
CA LYS A 192 21.71 12.01 18.26
C LYS A 192 21.73 11.10 19.49
N GLU A 193 20.63 10.38 19.77
CA GLU A 193 20.50 9.43 20.88
C GLU A 193 20.77 7.99 20.40
N LEU A 194 21.98 7.72 19.94
CA LEU A 194 22.39 6.42 19.40
C LEU A 194 22.08 5.22 20.32
N ASP A 195 22.11 5.42 21.65
CA ASP A 195 21.91 4.35 22.63
C ASP A 195 20.45 3.84 22.64
N LYS A 196 19.50 4.65 22.24
CA LYS A 196 18.08 4.28 22.20
C LYS A 196 17.63 3.63 20.90
N ILE A 197 18.46 3.71 19.84
CA ILE A 197 18.13 3.16 18.53
C ILE A 197 18.49 1.68 18.48
N SER A 198 17.56 0.86 17.96
CA SER A 198 17.82 -0.54 17.67
C SER A 198 18.49 -0.70 16.30
N PRO A 199 19.43 -1.64 16.16
CA PRO A 199 20.01 -1.94 14.86
C PRO A 199 19.00 -2.70 13.97
N GLY A 200 18.99 -2.37 12.69
CA GLY A 200 18.14 -3.03 11.71
C GLY A 200 18.38 -2.50 10.31
N TYR A 201 17.98 -3.26 9.31
CA TYR A 201 18.04 -2.86 7.91
C TYR A 201 16.92 -3.54 7.10
N GLY A 202 16.57 -2.95 5.98
CA GLY A 202 15.55 -3.48 5.11
C GLY A 202 15.42 -2.67 3.83
N ILE A 203 14.58 -3.15 2.95
CA ILE A 203 14.30 -2.55 1.65
C ILE A 203 12.80 -2.57 1.37
N SER A 204 12.30 -1.47 0.83
CA SER A 204 10.92 -1.35 0.31
C SER A 204 11.00 -0.94 -1.15
N ILE A 205 10.24 -1.62 -2.00
CA ILE A 205 10.23 -1.41 -3.45
C ILE A 205 8.79 -1.19 -3.89
N THR A 206 8.56 -0.22 -4.77
CA THR A 206 7.22 0.12 -5.27
C THR A 206 7.28 0.32 -6.78
N ALA A 207 6.39 -0.36 -7.51
CA ALA A 207 6.11 -0.09 -8.90
C ALA A 207 5.00 0.94 -9.02
N GLU A 208 5.20 1.95 -9.84
CA GLU A 208 4.19 2.92 -10.23
C GLU A 208 3.77 2.65 -11.67
N THR A 209 2.46 2.58 -11.91
CA THR A 209 1.91 2.33 -13.24
C THR A 209 1.58 3.64 -13.97
N LYS A 210 1.37 3.56 -15.30
CA LYS A 210 0.92 4.71 -16.11
C LYS A 210 -0.43 5.24 -15.61
N GLU A 211 -1.32 4.34 -15.18
CA GLU A 211 -2.64 4.67 -14.64
C GLU A 211 -2.62 5.21 -13.18
N GLY A 212 -1.45 5.34 -12.57
CA GLY A 212 -1.28 5.89 -11.24
C GLY A 212 -1.56 4.92 -10.09
N PHE A 213 -1.51 3.61 -10.36
CA PHE A 213 -1.52 2.60 -9.29
C PHE A 213 -0.10 2.40 -8.76
N ALA A 214 -0.02 1.96 -7.51
CA ALA A 214 1.23 1.72 -6.83
C ALA A 214 1.21 0.36 -6.11
N LEU A 215 2.11 -0.53 -6.53
CA LEU A 215 2.27 -1.87 -5.97
C LEU A 215 3.58 -1.93 -5.20
N SER A 216 3.53 -2.22 -3.91
CA SER A 216 4.70 -2.22 -3.04
C SER A 216 4.96 -3.58 -2.41
N THR A 217 6.23 -3.87 -2.20
CA THR A 217 6.72 -5.02 -1.45
C THR A 217 7.89 -4.58 -0.60
N ASP A 218 7.95 -5.07 0.62
CA ASP A 218 9.04 -4.77 1.55
C ASP A 218 9.52 -6.03 2.26
N LEU A 219 10.77 -5.97 2.69
CA LEU A 219 11.39 -6.99 3.51
C LEU A 219 12.45 -6.34 4.42
N MET A 220 12.57 -6.85 5.63
CA MET A 220 13.59 -6.42 6.57
C MET A 220 14.27 -7.61 7.23
N ASN A 221 15.42 -7.34 7.86
CA ASN A 221 16.06 -8.33 8.71
C ASN A 221 15.33 -8.45 10.04
N ASP A 222 14.80 -9.64 10.35
CA ASP A 222 14.10 -9.96 11.59
C ASP A 222 14.99 -10.64 12.63
N LYS A 223 16.21 -11.00 12.24
CA LYS A 223 17.08 -11.78 13.13
C LYS A 223 17.90 -10.86 14.02
N GLU A 224 17.92 -11.16 15.30
CA GLU A 224 18.88 -10.59 16.26
C GLU A 224 20.32 -10.80 15.77
N ASP A 225 20.52 -11.82 14.97
CA ASP A 225 21.77 -12.13 14.30
C ASP A 225 21.88 -11.34 12.99
N LEU A 226 22.60 -10.23 13.03
CA LEU A 226 22.88 -9.35 11.89
C LEU A 226 23.84 -9.98 10.85
N THR A 227 24.12 -11.26 10.97
CA THR A 227 25.00 -12.02 10.05
C THR A 227 24.33 -12.36 8.72
N ASN A 228 23.00 -12.18 8.59
CA ASN A 228 22.34 -12.33 7.31
C ASN A 228 22.91 -11.33 6.30
N ASN A 229 23.23 -11.83 5.14
CA ASN A 229 23.78 -11.01 4.07
C ASN A 229 22.69 -10.04 3.55
N ALA A 230 22.99 -8.76 3.56
CA ALA A 230 22.10 -7.72 3.03
C ALA A 230 21.70 -7.99 1.55
N ASN A 231 22.58 -8.65 0.80
CA ASN A 231 22.33 -9.09 -0.57
C ASN A 231 21.20 -10.11 -0.65
N ASP A 232 21.13 -11.06 0.29
CA ASP A 232 20.10 -12.12 0.25
C ASP A 232 18.71 -11.56 0.51
N ILE A 233 18.58 -10.64 1.50
CA ILE A 233 17.32 -9.96 1.79
C ILE A 233 16.87 -9.13 0.58
N SER A 234 17.79 -8.42 -0.05
CA SER A 234 17.48 -7.58 -1.22
C SER A 234 17.07 -8.42 -2.42
N ARG A 235 17.76 -9.55 -2.66
CA ARG A 235 17.41 -10.50 -3.72
C ARG A 235 16.04 -11.12 -3.49
N GLU A 236 15.78 -11.59 -2.27
CA GLU A 236 14.49 -12.18 -1.87
C GLU A 236 13.35 -11.17 -2.03
N CYS A 237 13.56 -9.92 -1.56
CA CYS A 237 12.59 -8.83 -1.74
C CYS A 237 12.31 -8.55 -3.22
N SER A 238 13.35 -8.51 -4.06
CA SER A 238 13.21 -8.27 -5.50
C SER A 238 12.44 -9.38 -6.20
N ILE A 239 12.70 -10.64 -5.87
CA ILE A 239 11.97 -11.80 -6.43
C ILE A 239 10.51 -11.78 -5.95
N LYS A 240 10.27 -11.51 -4.66
CA LYS A 240 8.92 -11.38 -4.10
C LYS A 240 8.16 -10.26 -4.81
N PHE A 241 8.81 -9.12 -5.03
CA PHE A 241 8.25 -7.97 -5.71
C PHE A 241 7.80 -8.29 -7.15
N LEU A 242 8.65 -8.96 -7.95
CA LEU A 242 8.29 -9.40 -9.30
C LEU A 242 7.09 -10.37 -9.28
N ASN A 243 7.08 -11.31 -8.33
CA ASN A 243 5.96 -12.23 -8.14
C ASN A 243 4.68 -11.50 -7.71
N ASP A 244 4.79 -10.48 -6.86
CA ASP A 244 3.66 -9.70 -6.40
C ASP A 244 3.07 -8.87 -7.55
N ILE A 245 3.91 -8.24 -8.40
CA ILE A 245 3.46 -7.55 -9.62
C ILE A 245 2.72 -8.53 -10.54
N TYR A 246 3.32 -9.68 -10.82
CA TYR A 246 2.72 -10.69 -11.71
C TYR A 246 1.36 -11.19 -11.22
N LYS A 247 1.15 -11.24 -9.90
CA LYS A 247 -0.07 -11.77 -9.27
C LYS A 247 -1.04 -10.69 -8.79
N SER A 248 -0.69 -9.42 -8.91
CA SER A 248 -1.56 -8.32 -8.48
C SER A 248 -2.53 -7.91 -9.59
N GLY A 249 -3.45 -7.05 -9.25
CA GLY A 249 -4.23 -6.22 -10.15
C GLY A 249 -3.94 -4.77 -9.81
N CYS A 250 -4.97 -3.95 -9.69
CA CYS A 250 -4.83 -2.53 -9.33
C CYS A 250 -4.31 -2.30 -7.90
N VAL A 251 -4.45 -3.28 -7.01
CA VAL A 251 -4.01 -3.19 -5.61
C VAL A 251 -3.21 -4.41 -5.19
N ASN A 252 -2.18 -4.20 -4.36
CA ASN A 252 -1.42 -5.29 -3.79
C ASN A 252 -2.21 -6.03 -2.70
N ILE A 253 -1.71 -7.21 -2.32
CA ILE A 253 -2.41 -8.13 -1.39
C ILE A 253 -2.71 -7.50 -0.02
N HIS A 254 -1.86 -6.59 0.47
CA HIS A 254 -2.02 -5.94 1.76
C HIS A 254 -3.12 -4.87 1.74
N ASN A 255 -3.27 -4.17 0.63
CA ASN A 255 -4.23 -3.08 0.47
C ASN A 255 -5.66 -3.55 0.10
N GLN A 256 -5.83 -4.81 -0.34
CA GLN A 256 -7.13 -5.34 -0.78
C GLN A 256 -8.24 -5.10 0.23
N GLY A 257 -7.98 -5.42 1.50
CA GLY A 257 -8.98 -5.30 2.56
C GLY A 257 -9.50 -3.88 2.75
N LEU A 258 -8.57 -2.93 2.84
CA LEU A 258 -8.89 -1.52 3.01
C LEU A 258 -9.71 -0.98 1.83
N PHE A 259 -9.25 -1.21 0.59
CA PHE A 259 -9.91 -0.64 -0.57
C PHE A 259 -11.24 -1.30 -0.90
N LEU A 260 -11.42 -2.61 -0.66
CA LEU A 260 -12.73 -3.26 -0.74
C LEU A 260 -13.71 -2.73 0.32
N PHE A 261 -13.22 -2.41 1.52
CA PHE A 261 -14.03 -1.78 2.54
C PHE A 261 -14.47 -0.37 2.12
N LEU A 262 -13.55 0.45 1.61
CA LEU A 262 -13.87 1.79 1.10
C LEU A 262 -14.82 1.72 -0.11
N MET A 263 -14.66 0.74 -0.99
CA MET A 263 -15.55 0.48 -2.13
C MET A 263 -16.98 0.16 -1.66
N ALA A 264 -17.15 -0.56 -0.56
CA ALA A 264 -18.46 -0.83 0.03
C ALA A 264 -19.13 0.43 0.62
N LEU A 265 -18.35 1.44 0.99
CA LEU A 265 -18.85 2.73 1.50
C LEU A 265 -19.17 3.74 0.39
N SER A 266 -18.73 3.49 -0.85
CA SER A 266 -18.89 4.38 -1.99
C SER A 266 -20.36 4.65 -2.36
N GLU A 267 -20.57 5.52 -3.32
CA GLU A 267 -21.89 6.00 -3.73
C GLU A 267 -22.78 4.86 -4.21
N LYS A 268 -24.08 4.90 -3.80
CA LYS A 268 -25.05 3.82 -4.07
C LYS A 268 -25.70 3.84 -5.45
N ASN A 269 -25.52 4.91 -6.22
CA ASN A 269 -26.19 5.08 -7.51
C ASN A 269 -25.41 4.47 -8.68
N TYR A 270 -24.16 4.09 -8.45
CA TYR A 270 -23.25 3.57 -9.46
C TYR A 270 -22.58 2.29 -8.98
N VAL A 271 -22.26 1.43 -9.93
CA VAL A 271 -21.47 0.22 -9.65
C VAL A 271 -20.01 0.62 -9.57
N SER A 272 -19.34 0.18 -8.52
CA SER A 272 -17.89 0.29 -8.39
C SER A 272 -17.24 -0.98 -8.91
N TYR A 273 -16.07 -0.83 -9.53
CA TYR A 273 -15.27 -1.92 -10.10
C TYR A 273 -13.85 -1.86 -9.58
N MET A 274 -13.26 -3.02 -9.30
CA MET A 274 -11.83 -3.13 -8.95
C MET A 274 -11.27 -4.48 -9.39
N LYS A 275 -10.17 -4.44 -10.13
CA LYS A 275 -9.42 -5.61 -10.54
C LYS A 275 -8.42 -6.00 -9.47
N ILE A 276 -8.50 -7.23 -9.02
CA ILE A 276 -7.68 -7.80 -7.94
C ILE A 276 -7.06 -9.11 -8.43
N GLY A 277 -5.80 -9.32 -8.08
CA GLY A 277 -5.13 -10.59 -8.35
C GLY A 277 -5.38 -11.63 -7.27
N LYS A 278 -4.33 -12.17 -6.67
CA LYS A 278 -4.44 -13.19 -5.63
C LYS A 278 -5.21 -12.70 -4.41
N ILE A 279 -6.32 -13.36 -4.08
CA ILE A 279 -7.15 -13.05 -2.93
C ILE A 279 -6.54 -13.68 -1.68
N SER A 280 -6.27 -12.85 -0.65
CA SER A 280 -5.77 -13.33 0.65
C SER A 280 -6.89 -13.89 1.54
N GLU A 281 -6.53 -14.72 2.52
CA GLU A 281 -7.50 -15.17 3.55
C GLU A 281 -8.06 -13.99 4.37
N HIS A 282 -7.24 -12.99 4.64
CA HIS A 282 -7.68 -11.75 5.28
C HIS A 282 -8.74 -11.03 4.45
N THR A 283 -8.53 -10.90 3.13
CA THR A 283 -9.51 -10.32 2.20
C THR A 283 -10.84 -11.07 2.22
N LYS A 284 -10.82 -12.42 2.23
CA LYS A 284 -12.04 -13.23 2.33
C LYS A 284 -12.80 -12.97 3.63
N GLN A 285 -12.10 -12.80 4.74
CA GLN A 285 -12.72 -12.48 6.03
C GLN A 285 -13.34 -11.09 6.02
N ILE A 286 -12.67 -10.10 5.43
CA ILE A 286 -13.19 -8.74 5.27
C ILE A 286 -14.46 -8.73 4.42
N LEU A 287 -14.49 -9.44 3.29
CA LEU A 287 -15.68 -9.54 2.45
C LEU A 287 -16.89 -10.13 3.22
N ARG A 288 -16.65 -11.16 4.03
CA ARG A 288 -17.70 -11.73 4.90
C ARG A 288 -18.18 -10.73 5.95
N LEU A 289 -17.25 -9.94 6.51
CA LEU A 289 -17.56 -8.91 7.50
C LEU A 289 -18.37 -7.77 6.89
N ILE A 290 -17.97 -7.29 5.70
CA ILE A 290 -18.70 -6.27 4.94
C ILE A 290 -20.13 -6.73 4.65
N TYR A 291 -20.30 -7.96 4.18
CA TYR A 291 -21.63 -8.51 3.97
C TYR A 291 -22.47 -8.57 5.24
N LYS A 292 -21.86 -9.00 6.35
CA LYS A 292 -22.54 -9.11 7.66
C LYS A 292 -22.95 -7.75 8.23
N LEU A 293 -22.13 -6.73 8.07
CA LEU A 293 -22.36 -5.40 8.67
C LEU A 293 -23.20 -4.49 7.78
N PHE A 294 -22.94 -4.50 6.48
CA PHE A 294 -23.54 -3.56 5.54
C PHE A 294 -24.52 -4.20 4.54
N GLY A 295 -24.56 -5.52 4.47
CA GLY A 295 -25.38 -6.24 3.48
C GLY A 295 -24.85 -6.14 2.05
N VAL A 296 -23.69 -5.51 1.82
CA VAL A 296 -23.10 -5.34 0.49
C VAL A 296 -22.57 -6.68 -0.01
N LYS A 297 -23.02 -7.07 -1.19
CA LYS A 297 -22.56 -8.27 -1.91
C LYS A 297 -21.63 -7.87 -3.04
N PHE A 298 -20.47 -8.49 -3.08
CA PHE A 298 -19.54 -8.37 -4.18
C PHE A 298 -19.86 -9.44 -5.23
N ASN A 299 -20.01 -9.02 -6.48
CA ASN A 299 -19.97 -9.91 -7.61
C ASN A 299 -18.50 -10.08 -8.02
N ILE A 300 -18.06 -11.33 -8.12
CA ILE A 300 -16.67 -11.67 -8.41
C ILE A 300 -16.69 -12.45 -9.73
N ARG A 301 -16.00 -11.94 -10.73
CA ARG A 301 -15.82 -12.59 -12.03
C ARG A 301 -14.35 -12.81 -12.28
N GLU A 302 -14.00 -13.92 -12.89
CA GLU A 302 -12.65 -14.13 -13.41
C GLU A 302 -12.48 -13.26 -14.65
N CYS A 303 -11.34 -12.56 -14.75
CA CYS A 303 -10.99 -11.79 -15.94
C CYS A 303 -10.48 -12.78 -17.00
N ASP A 304 -11.21 -12.91 -18.11
CA ASP A 304 -10.79 -13.72 -19.25
C ASP A 304 -9.65 -13.03 -20.02
N GLU A 305 -8.83 -13.82 -20.74
CA GLU A 305 -7.71 -13.28 -21.54
C GLU A 305 -8.19 -12.32 -22.65
N TYR A 306 -9.42 -12.42 -23.09
CA TYR A 306 -10.03 -11.52 -24.09
C TYR A 306 -10.17 -10.07 -23.60
N ASP A 307 -10.36 -9.85 -22.29
CA ASP A 307 -10.41 -8.49 -21.73
C ASP A 307 -9.03 -7.78 -21.78
N LYS A 308 -7.96 -8.50 -22.09
CA LYS A 308 -6.60 -7.93 -22.23
C LYS A 308 -6.32 -7.44 -23.64
N GLU A 309 -6.88 -8.10 -24.67
CA GLU A 309 -6.65 -7.74 -26.08
C GLU A 309 -7.34 -6.41 -26.44
N GLU A 310 -8.58 -6.16 -25.94
CA GLU A 310 -9.25 -4.88 -26.18
C GLU A 310 -8.51 -3.68 -25.55
N SER A 311 -7.82 -3.89 -24.42
CA SER A 311 -7.01 -2.84 -23.76
C SER A 311 -5.62 -2.64 -24.40
N GLU A 312 -5.13 -3.61 -25.18
CA GLU A 312 -3.87 -3.49 -25.92
C GLU A 312 -4.08 -2.82 -27.29
N ASP A 313 -5.22 -3.07 -27.93
CA ASP A 313 -5.56 -2.44 -29.23
C ASP A 313 -5.86 -0.93 -29.09
N GLU A 314 -6.46 -0.49 -27.97
CA GLU A 314 -6.62 0.95 -27.70
C GLU A 314 -5.26 1.65 -27.45
N ASN A 315 -4.29 0.98 -26.84
CA ASN A 315 -2.95 1.54 -26.60
C ASN A 315 -2.04 1.54 -27.85
N ILE A 316 -2.29 0.68 -28.85
CA ILE A 316 -1.52 0.66 -30.09
C ILE A 316 -1.86 1.89 -30.95
N ASN A 317 -3.14 2.30 -30.96
CA ASN A 317 -3.55 3.49 -31.72
C ASN A 317 -2.95 4.77 -31.14
N ASP A 318 -2.82 4.88 -29.80
CA ASP A 318 -2.19 6.07 -29.17
C ASP A 318 -0.66 6.13 -29.40
N GLU A 319 0.02 4.96 -29.54
CA GLU A 319 1.47 4.90 -29.83
C GLU A 319 1.78 5.12 -31.34
N GLU A 320 0.82 4.91 -32.22
CA GLU A 320 1.00 5.20 -33.67
C GLU A 320 0.81 6.69 -33.97
N GLU A 321 -0.07 7.40 -33.27
CA GLU A 321 -0.21 8.87 -33.42
C GLU A 321 1.02 9.64 -32.90
N GLU A 322 1.72 9.16 -31.86
CA GLU A 322 2.96 9.79 -31.37
C GLU A 322 4.19 9.51 -32.26
N LYS A 323 4.15 8.49 -33.15
CA LYS A 323 5.28 8.14 -34.02
C LYS A 323 5.25 8.80 -35.40
N GLU A 324 4.11 9.33 -35.84
CA GLU A 324 4.02 10.05 -37.13
C GLU A 324 4.62 11.47 -37.05
N GLU A 325 4.95 12.02 -35.88
CA GLU A 325 5.59 13.33 -35.73
C GLU A 325 7.14 13.30 -35.66
N GLU A 326 7.81 12.13 -35.61
CA GLU A 326 9.27 12.02 -35.46
C GLU A 326 10.04 11.34 -36.61
N GLU A 327 9.43 11.00 -37.75
CA GLU A 327 10.18 10.42 -38.90
C GLU A 327 10.35 11.39 -40.08
N GLU A 328 11.27 12.35 -39.93
CA GLU A 328 12.10 12.87 -41.05
C GLU A 328 13.54 12.94 -40.53
N ASP A 329 14.36 12.09 -41.15
CA ASP A 329 15.81 12.10 -41.29
C ASP A 329 16.55 10.87 -40.73
N ASP A 330 17.17 10.26 -41.69
CA ASP A 330 18.46 9.56 -41.76
C ASP A 330 18.44 8.08 -42.17
N ASP A 331 18.83 7.94 -43.42
CA ASP A 331 19.25 6.72 -44.11
C ASP A 331 20.63 6.19 -43.63
N GLU A 332 20.80 4.91 -43.84
CA GLU A 332 22.01 4.13 -44.13
C GLU A 332 22.61 3.22 -43.05
N ASP A 333 22.53 1.93 -43.43
CA ASP A 333 23.50 0.85 -43.29
C ASP A 333 23.86 0.24 -41.91
N GLU A 334 23.45 -0.98 -41.67
CA GLU A 334 24.33 -2.17 -41.72
C GLU A 334 23.62 -3.47 -41.25
N SER A 335 23.67 -4.43 -42.15
CA SER A 335 23.31 -5.83 -41.94
C SER A 335 24.16 -6.48 -40.86
N ASN A 336 23.53 -7.07 -39.84
CA ASN A 336 24.17 -8.15 -39.07
C ASN A 336 23.18 -9.28 -38.74
N ASN A 337 23.51 -10.41 -39.36
CA ASN A 337 22.92 -11.74 -39.09
C ASN A 337 23.03 -12.09 -37.59
N PHE A 338 21.93 -12.23 -36.90
CA PHE A 338 21.85 -13.06 -35.70
C PHE A 338 21.06 -14.32 -36.01
N GLU A 339 21.77 -15.43 -35.91
CA GLU A 339 21.25 -16.79 -36.06
C GLU A 339 20.12 -17.01 -35.05
N ASN A 340 18.97 -17.41 -35.55
CA ASN A 340 17.82 -17.88 -34.78
C ASN A 340 18.19 -19.16 -34.01
N GLU A 341 18.65 -19.04 -32.78
CA GLU A 341 18.53 -20.12 -31.81
C GLU A 341 17.05 -20.32 -31.53
N LYS A 342 16.52 -21.46 -31.97
CA LYS A 342 15.22 -21.96 -31.59
C LYS A 342 15.20 -22.18 -30.07
N MET A 343 14.79 -21.16 -29.33
CA MET A 343 14.39 -21.37 -27.96
C MET A 343 13.24 -22.36 -27.95
N ASN A 344 13.46 -23.50 -27.28
CA ASN A 344 12.43 -24.43 -26.91
C ASN A 344 11.28 -23.63 -26.31
N LYS A 345 10.06 -23.86 -26.81
CA LYS A 345 8.82 -23.42 -26.17
C LYS A 345 8.69 -24.23 -24.86
N GLU A 346 9.46 -23.86 -23.84
CA GLU A 346 9.12 -24.18 -22.47
C GLU A 346 7.77 -23.56 -22.21
N GLU A 347 6.83 -24.35 -21.73
CA GLU A 347 5.47 -23.94 -21.42
C GLU A 347 5.49 -22.63 -20.66
N LEU A 348 4.98 -21.57 -21.29
CA LEU A 348 4.80 -20.29 -20.62
C LEU A 348 3.99 -20.57 -19.35
N PRO A 349 4.40 -20.05 -18.19
CA PRO A 349 3.67 -20.28 -16.96
C PRO A 349 2.21 -19.85 -17.16
N ILE A 350 1.27 -20.74 -16.77
CA ILE A 350 -0.17 -20.49 -16.86
C ILE A 350 -0.43 -19.08 -16.28
N PRO A 351 -1.05 -18.16 -17.05
CA PRO A 351 -1.28 -16.81 -16.59
C PRO A 351 -2.04 -16.82 -15.28
N TYR A 352 -1.60 -15.98 -14.33
CA TYR A 352 -2.21 -15.95 -13.01
C TYR A 352 -3.62 -15.35 -13.14
N LYS A 353 -4.61 -16.04 -12.58
CA LYS A 353 -6.01 -15.60 -12.62
C LYS A 353 -6.21 -14.30 -11.83
N GLN A 354 -6.69 -13.31 -12.51
CA GLN A 354 -7.15 -12.05 -11.93
C GLN A 354 -8.67 -12.05 -11.83
N PHE A 355 -9.21 -11.29 -10.89
CA PHE A 355 -10.63 -11.24 -10.61
C PHE A 355 -11.14 -9.81 -10.61
N MET A 356 -12.22 -9.57 -11.30
CA MET A 356 -12.97 -8.32 -11.25
C MET A 356 -13.99 -8.40 -10.11
N PHE A 357 -13.86 -7.48 -9.18
CA PHE A 357 -14.81 -7.27 -8.10
C PHE A 357 -15.72 -6.11 -8.46
N SER A 358 -17.02 -6.31 -8.34
CA SER A 358 -17.97 -5.22 -8.49
C SER A 358 -19.00 -5.22 -7.36
N CYS A 359 -19.37 -4.03 -6.90
CA CYS A 359 -20.45 -3.85 -5.94
C CYS A 359 -21.11 -2.48 -6.09
N ILE A 360 -22.30 -2.36 -5.50
CA ILE A 360 -22.95 -1.08 -5.26
C ILE A 360 -22.71 -0.74 -3.79
N GLY A 361 -22.10 0.41 -3.53
CA GLY A 361 -21.81 0.88 -2.18
C GLY A 361 -23.08 1.28 -1.43
N ILE A 362 -22.95 1.49 -0.12
CA ILE A 362 -24.06 1.95 0.75
C ILE A 362 -24.33 3.45 0.61
N GLY A 363 -23.45 4.20 -0.04
CA GLY A 363 -23.57 5.66 -0.19
C GLY A 363 -23.38 6.39 1.13
N LEU A 364 -22.35 6.00 1.92
CA LEU A 364 -22.05 6.67 3.18
C LEU A 364 -21.64 8.12 2.92
N LYS A 365 -22.34 9.04 3.58
CA LYS A 365 -22.06 10.50 3.51
C LYS A 365 -21.65 11.04 4.88
N ASN A 366 -20.70 11.94 4.88
CA ASN A 366 -20.30 12.64 6.08
C ASN A 366 -21.33 13.73 6.40
N VAL A 367 -22.19 13.45 7.37
CA VAL A 367 -23.28 14.36 7.79
C VAL A 367 -22.75 15.71 8.30
N ALA A 368 -21.53 15.74 8.86
CA ALA A 368 -20.92 16.97 9.37
C ALA A 368 -20.46 17.95 8.27
N ARG A 369 -20.34 17.46 7.03
CA ARG A 369 -19.89 18.25 5.85
C ARG A 369 -21.00 18.46 4.80
N ILE A 370 -22.23 18.03 5.07
CA ILE A 370 -23.38 18.36 4.22
C ILE A 370 -23.74 19.81 4.52
N GLU A 371 -23.47 20.72 3.59
CA GLU A 371 -24.06 22.06 3.60
C GLU A 371 -25.58 21.92 3.48
N LEU A 372 -26.31 22.47 4.45
CA LEU A 372 -27.77 22.54 4.48
C LEU A 372 -28.28 23.53 3.43
#